data_b7f63395717a3bc9d6c7c8e4b6e524df
#
_entry.id   b7f63395717a3bc9d6c7c8e4b6e524df
#
_cell.length_a   1.000
_cell.length_b   1.000
_cell.length_c   1.000
_cell.angle_alpha   90.00
_cell.angle_beta   90.00
_cell.angle_gamma   90.00
#
_symmetry.space_group_name_H-M   'P 1'
#
loop_
_entity.id
_entity.type
_entity.pdbx_description
1 polymer ?
#
loop_
_entity_poly.entity_id
_entity_poly.type
_entity_poly.pdbx_seq_one_letter_code
_entity_poly.pdbx_strand_id
1 'polypeptide(L)'
;MTKAVYHLPGLFEFIELYRAFLPLFYEHREYFYGWCEIGSIYGAPADCLWGGGRVGFGEDRAQDAAKLMREYGISARLTFSNSLLRKEHLADRKCNALCALFEKNGPVESGVILASDLLLEYLQARYPGLYFVSSTTKVLTEFSQLEEELRRPAFRYVVPDFRLNRDFARLNTLPEAQKQKVELLCNECCWFACPDRRACYENVSRKNLGEDCADHVCASPYAERGYRFSDAMKNPGFIGLADIQKTWLPNGFSHFKLEGRSLGSAVVLEFLLYYMTKPEYQLKVREEIYLDSSLDLF
;
A
#
# COMPACT_ATOMS: atom_id res chain seq x y z
N MET A 1 -19.18 12.30 10.40
CA MET A 1 -18.46 11.14 10.95
C MET A 1 -17.14 11.00 10.16
N THR A 2 -16.00 10.97 10.83
CA THR A 2 -14.70 10.81 10.17
C THR A 2 -14.66 9.46 9.44
N LYS A 3 -14.15 9.46 8.20
CA LYS A 3 -14.07 8.26 7.35
C LYS A 3 -12.72 7.59 7.51
N ALA A 4 -12.70 6.26 7.49
CA ALA A 4 -11.49 5.49 7.27
C ALA A 4 -11.24 5.40 5.76
N VAL A 5 -10.14 5.98 5.33
CA VAL A 5 -9.69 5.99 3.94
C VAL A 5 -8.67 4.87 3.76
N TYR A 6 -9.07 3.80 3.08
CA TYR A 6 -8.21 2.66 2.85
C TYR A 6 -7.36 2.81 1.59
N HIS A 7 -6.09 2.41 1.70
CA HIS A 7 -5.14 2.32 0.60
C HIS A 7 -4.84 0.84 0.33
N LEU A 8 -5.33 0.35 -0.81
CA LEU A 8 -5.43 -1.08 -1.11
C LEU A 8 -4.26 -1.56 -1.98
N PRO A 9 -3.76 -2.80 -1.78
CA PRO A 9 -2.65 -3.34 -2.55
C PRO A 9 -3.10 -3.91 -3.90
N GLY A 10 -2.21 -3.95 -4.88
CA GLY A 10 -2.37 -4.79 -6.07
C GLY A 10 -2.94 -4.11 -7.29
N LEU A 11 -2.53 -2.86 -7.57
CA LEU A 11 -2.94 -2.11 -8.76
C LEU A 11 -2.68 -2.85 -10.07
N PHE A 12 -1.63 -3.64 -10.15
CA PHE A 12 -1.25 -4.43 -11.32
C PHE A 12 -1.45 -5.93 -11.10
N GLU A 13 -1.36 -6.35 -9.84
CA GLU A 13 -1.41 -7.75 -9.45
C GLU A 13 -2.84 -8.30 -9.39
N PHE A 14 -3.83 -7.45 -9.04
CA PHE A 14 -5.18 -7.92 -8.73
C PHE A 14 -6.27 -7.13 -9.47
N ILE A 15 -6.04 -6.80 -10.74
CA ILE A 15 -7.00 -6.04 -11.56
C ILE A 15 -8.36 -6.74 -11.62
N GLU A 16 -8.39 -8.07 -11.78
CA GLU A 16 -9.63 -8.83 -11.88
C GLU A 16 -10.40 -8.84 -10.55
N LEU A 17 -9.70 -8.94 -9.41
CA LEU A 17 -10.35 -8.79 -8.12
C LEU A 17 -11.05 -7.43 -8.00
N TYR A 18 -10.38 -6.36 -8.43
CA TYR A 18 -10.98 -5.02 -8.35
C TYR A 18 -12.09 -4.79 -9.38
N ARG A 19 -12.05 -5.44 -10.53
CA ARG A 19 -13.17 -5.42 -11.50
C ARG A 19 -14.44 -6.01 -10.90
N ALA A 20 -14.32 -7.04 -10.06
CA ALA A 20 -15.47 -7.63 -9.36
C ALA A 20 -15.85 -6.87 -8.10
N PHE A 21 -14.87 -6.41 -7.31
CA PHE A 21 -15.11 -5.79 -6.01
C PHE A 21 -15.65 -4.36 -6.10
N LEU A 22 -15.12 -3.53 -7.02
CA LEU A 22 -15.49 -2.11 -7.07
C LEU A 22 -16.96 -1.86 -7.43
N PRO A 23 -17.58 -2.58 -8.40
CA PRO A 23 -19.01 -2.46 -8.63
C PRO A 23 -19.82 -2.74 -7.36
N LEU A 24 -19.51 -3.84 -6.67
CA LEU A 24 -20.21 -4.17 -5.41
C LEU A 24 -20.04 -3.07 -4.36
N PHE A 25 -18.82 -2.54 -4.21
CA PHE A 25 -18.55 -1.50 -3.24
C PHE A 25 -19.31 -0.20 -3.50
N TYR A 26 -19.48 0.19 -4.76
CA TYR A 26 -20.15 1.45 -5.11
C TYR A 26 -21.66 1.32 -5.29
N GLU A 27 -22.15 0.19 -5.81
CA GLU A 27 -23.57 -0.04 -6.11
C GLU A 27 -24.32 -0.61 -4.91
N HIS A 28 -23.65 -1.38 -4.04
CA HIS A 28 -24.22 -2.05 -2.87
C HIS A 28 -23.61 -1.54 -1.55
N ARG A 29 -23.68 -0.21 -1.34
CA ARG A 29 -23.10 0.43 -0.16
C ARG A 29 -23.64 -0.10 1.16
N GLU A 30 -24.84 -0.68 1.17
CA GLU A 30 -25.44 -1.33 2.33
C GLU A 30 -24.66 -2.54 2.84
N TYR A 31 -23.85 -3.20 1.99
CA TYR A 31 -22.98 -4.32 2.39
C TYR A 31 -21.76 -3.88 3.19
N PHE A 32 -21.37 -2.64 3.04
CA PHE A 32 -20.11 -2.10 3.57
C PHE A 32 -20.36 -1.14 4.74
N TYR A 33 -19.33 -0.99 5.57
CA TYR A 33 -19.41 0.00 6.63
C TYR A 33 -19.52 1.41 6.04
N GLY A 34 -20.51 2.18 6.47
CA GLY A 34 -20.74 3.55 5.96
C GLY A 34 -19.61 4.55 6.23
N TRP A 35 -18.68 4.21 7.10
CA TRP A 35 -17.49 4.99 7.43
C TRP A 35 -16.23 4.59 6.64
N CYS A 36 -16.31 3.58 5.75
CA CYS A 36 -15.21 3.16 4.89
C CYS A 36 -15.22 3.88 3.55
N GLU A 37 -14.03 4.27 3.08
CA GLU A 37 -13.77 4.79 1.74
C GLU A 37 -12.50 4.16 1.14
N ILE A 38 -12.43 4.08 -0.19
CA ILE A 38 -11.23 3.69 -0.91
C ILE A 38 -10.50 4.96 -1.37
N GLY A 39 -9.34 5.23 -0.79
CA GLY A 39 -8.54 6.40 -1.14
C GLY A 39 -7.61 6.17 -2.31
N SER A 40 -7.04 4.99 -2.41
CA SER A 40 -6.17 4.61 -3.53
C SER A 40 -6.02 3.10 -3.67
N ILE A 41 -5.61 2.67 -4.87
CA ILE A 41 -5.06 1.34 -5.09
C ILE A 41 -3.60 1.51 -5.52
N TYR A 42 -2.68 0.73 -4.91
CA TYR A 42 -1.25 0.90 -5.13
C TYR A 42 -0.58 -0.36 -5.66
N GLY A 43 0.43 -0.20 -6.50
CA GLY A 43 1.21 -1.30 -7.09
C GLY A 43 2.24 -0.80 -8.10
N ALA A 44 2.98 -1.73 -8.66
CA ALA A 44 3.83 -1.52 -9.84
C ALA A 44 4.02 -2.87 -10.52
N PRO A 45 4.24 -2.90 -11.84
CA PRO A 45 4.65 -4.12 -12.53
C PRO A 45 5.90 -4.73 -11.87
N ALA A 46 5.98 -6.06 -11.87
CA ALA A 46 7.04 -6.79 -11.15
C ALA A 46 8.45 -6.50 -11.68
N ASP A 47 8.56 -6.13 -12.96
CA ASP A 47 9.80 -5.84 -13.67
C ASP A 47 10.19 -4.34 -13.67
N CYS A 48 9.58 -3.52 -12.82
CA CYS A 48 9.95 -2.10 -12.71
C CYS A 48 11.26 -1.91 -11.98
N LEU A 49 12.23 -1.26 -12.64
CA LEU A 49 13.54 -0.94 -12.08
C LEU A 49 13.47 -0.07 -10.81
N TRP A 50 12.47 0.84 -10.75
CA TRP A 50 12.24 1.68 -9.56
C TRP A 50 11.44 0.97 -8.45
N GLY A 51 11.00 -0.27 -8.69
CA GLY A 51 10.35 -1.09 -7.68
C GLY A 51 11.28 -1.44 -6.53
N GLY A 52 10.75 -1.59 -5.32
CA GLY A 52 11.53 -1.95 -4.12
C GLY A 52 10.69 -2.71 -3.08
N GLY A 53 9.44 -2.97 -3.42
CA GLY A 53 8.53 -3.77 -2.60
C GLY A 53 8.62 -5.26 -2.91
N ARG A 54 8.27 -6.07 -1.92
CA ARG A 54 8.20 -7.54 -2.05
C ARG A 54 7.02 -7.93 -2.96
N VAL A 55 7.29 -8.10 -4.24
CA VAL A 55 6.31 -8.54 -5.23
C VAL A 55 7.01 -9.49 -6.21
N GLY A 56 6.38 -10.59 -6.55
CA GLY A 56 6.94 -11.60 -7.46
C GLY A 56 6.14 -11.80 -8.74
N PHE A 57 5.02 -11.09 -8.89
CA PHE A 57 4.11 -11.19 -10.04
C PHE A 57 3.40 -9.86 -10.29
N GLY A 58 2.69 -9.76 -11.38
CA GLY A 58 2.01 -8.56 -11.84
C GLY A 58 2.40 -8.28 -13.28
N GLU A 59 1.44 -8.41 -14.18
CA GLU A 59 1.62 -8.15 -15.59
C GLU A 59 1.62 -6.65 -15.88
N ASP A 60 2.21 -6.26 -17.00
CA ASP A 60 2.16 -4.87 -17.48
C ASP A 60 0.80 -4.61 -18.15
N ARG A 61 -0.23 -4.43 -17.34
CA ARG A 61 -1.59 -4.05 -17.76
C ARG A 61 -1.88 -2.59 -17.38
N ALA A 62 -0.91 -1.71 -17.60
CA ALA A 62 -0.98 -0.31 -17.16
C ALA A 62 -2.20 0.44 -17.68
N GLN A 63 -2.60 0.20 -18.94
CA GLN A 63 -3.78 0.83 -19.54
C GLN A 63 -5.09 0.34 -18.88
N ASP A 64 -5.18 -0.95 -18.57
CA ASP A 64 -6.34 -1.53 -17.89
C ASP A 64 -6.47 -0.98 -16.47
N ALA A 65 -5.35 -0.95 -15.74
CA ALA A 65 -5.29 -0.36 -14.40
C ALA A 65 -5.68 1.12 -14.41
N ALA A 66 -5.13 1.89 -15.36
CA ALA A 66 -5.45 3.30 -15.52
C ALA A 66 -6.93 3.52 -15.86
N LYS A 67 -7.49 2.71 -16.75
CA LYS A 67 -8.92 2.77 -17.12
C LYS A 67 -9.81 2.50 -15.90
N LEU A 68 -9.53 1.44 -15.16
CA LEU A 68 -10.30 1.06 -13.97
C LEU A 68 -10.27 2.17 -12.90
N MET A 69 -9.10 2.74 -12.61
CA MET A 69 -8.96 3.82 -11.64
C MET A 69 -9.75 5.07 -12.06
N ARG A 70 -9.73 5.42 -13.34
CA ARG A 70 -10.49 6.55 -13.89
C ARG A 70 -12.00 6.32 -13.82
N GLU A 71 -12.45 5.10 -14.12
CA GLU A 71 -13.87 4.72 -14.09
C GLU A 71 -14.48 4.92 -12.71
N TYR A 72 -13.77 4.52 -11.67
CA TYR A 72 -14.25 4.64 -10.28
C TYR A 72 -13.78 5.91 -9.55
N GLY A 73 -13.02 6.77 -10.21
CA GLY A 73 -12.50 7.99 -9.58
C GLY A 73 -11.56 7.69 -8.40
N ILE A 74 -10.76 6.62 -8.49
CA ILE A 74 -9.84 6.19 -7.43
C ILE A 74 -8.42 6.60 -7.79
N SER A 75 -7.66 7.12 -6.82
CA SER A 75 -6.25 7.44 -7.00
C SER A 75 -5.41 6.17 -7.23
N ALA A 76 -4.64 6.15 -8.31
CA ALA A 76 -3.59 5.16 -8.51
C ALA A 76 -2.30 5.58 -7.81
N ARG A 77 -1.57 4.64 -7.19
CA ARG A 77 -0.25 4.92 -6.61
C ARG A 77 0.79 3.94 -7.13
N LEU A 78 1.76 4.46 -7.89
CA LEU A 78 2.90 3.66 -8.34
C LEU A 78 3.85 3.39 -7.16
N THR A 79 4.29 2.14 -7.00
CA THR A 79 5.18 1.74 -5.91
C THR A 79 6.62 1.71 -6.39
N PHE A 80 7.28 2.85 -6.37
CA PHE A 80 8.66 3.06 -6.82
C PHE A 80 9.60 3.24 -5.63
N SER A 81 9.61 2.23 -4.76
CA SER A 81 10.27 2.28 -3.46
C SER A 81 11.68 1.66 -3.44
N ASN A 82 12.35 1.56 -4.60
CA ASN A 82 13.75 1.19 -4.66
C ASN A 82 14.61 2.23 -3.95
N SER A 83 15.36 1.80 -2.94
CA SER A 83 16.19 2.68 -2.10
C SER A 83 17.62 2.90 -2.63
N LEU A 84 18.03 2.15 -3.67
CA LEU A 84 19.39 2.11 -4.17
C LEU A 84 19.56 2.74 -5.56
N LEU A 85 18.61 3.57 -5.96
CA LEU A 85 18.64 4.25 -7.25
C LEU A 85 19.82 5.21 -7.37
N ARG A 86 20.41 5.25 -8.56
CA ARG A 86 21.45 6.18 -8.99
C ARG A 86 20.94 7.00 -10.18
N LYS A 87 21.68 8.04 -10.57
CA LYS A 87 21.26 8.97 -11.64
C LYS A 87 20.97 8.28 -12.98
N GLU A 88 21.76 7.28 -13.34
CA GLU A 88 21.58 6.48 -14.56
C GLU A 88 20.23 5.75 -14.60
N HIS A 89 19.70 5.34 -13.44
CA HIS A 89 18.44 4.63 -13.34
C HIS A 89 17.21 5.53 -13.57
N LEU A 90 17.35 6.85 -13.46
CA LEU A 90 16.27 7.80 -13.68
C LEU A 90 15.80 7.85 -15.14
N ALA A 91 16.63 7.41 -16.09
CA ALA A 91 16.31 7.36 -17.51
C ALA A 91 15.48 6.13 -17.92
N ASP A 92 15.08 5.26 -16.97
CA ASP A 92 14.28 4.07 -17.28
C ASP A 92 13.00 4.41 -18.02
N ARG A 93 12.85 3.85 -19.24
CA ARG A 93 11.74 4.21 -20.14
C ARG A 93 10.39 3.74 -19.64
N LYS A 94 10.34 2.53 -19.04
CA LYS A 94 9.10 1.92 -18.55
C LYS A 94 8.54 2.69 -17.37
N CYS A 95 9.37 2.94 -16.37
CA CYS A 95 8.98 3.69 -15.18
C CYS A 95 8.53 5.12 -15.51
N ASN A 96 9.24 5.80 -16.43
CA ASN A 96 8.84 7.13 -16.92
C ASN A 96 7.52 7.09 -17.70
N ALA A 97 7.29 6.07 -18.53
CA ALA A 97 6.02 5.92 -19.27
C ALA A 97 4.84 5.70 -18.30
N LEU A 98 5.03 4.92 -17.23
CA LEU A 98 4.02 4.75 -16.19
C LEU A 98 3.71 6.08 -15.48
N CYS A 99 4.73 6.86 -15.10
CA CYS A 99 4.52 8.19 -14.52
C CYS A 99 3.70 9.09 -15.45
N ALA A 100 4.07 9.17 -16.72
CA ALA A 100 3.37 10.00 -17.71
C ALA A 100 1.92 9.55 -17.94
N LEU A 101 1.65 8.24 -17.91
CA LEU A 101 0.31 7.69 -18.03
C LEU A 101 -0.56 8.09 -16.82
N PHE A 102 -0.08 7.83 -15.61
CA PHE A 102 -0.86 8.03 -14.40
C PHE A 102 -0.96 9.50 -13.98
N GLU A 103 0.00 10.35 -14.32
CA GLU A 103 -0.12 11.81 -14.14
C GLU A 103 -1.33 12.39 -14.88
N LYS A 104 -1.68 11.82 -16.05
CA LYS A 104 -2.76 12.29 -16.93
C LYS A 104 -4.05 11.47 -16.80
N ASN A 105 -4.15 10.57 -15.84
CA ASN A 105 -5.19 9.54 -15.81
C ASN A 105 -6.57 10.01 -15.32
N GLY A 106 -6.90 11.27 -15.37
CA GLY A 106 -8.27 11.71 -15.08
C GLY A 106 -8.38 12.74 -13.96
N PRO A 107 -9.57 12.96 -13.40
CA PRO A 107 -9.81 14.06 -12.47
C PRO A 107 -9.20 13.86 -11.09
N VAL A 108 -8.90 12.60 -10.71
CA VAL A 108 -8.29 12.29 -9.42
C VAL A 108 -6.78 12.17 -9.60
N GLU A 109 -6.04 12.92 -8.78
CA GLU A 109 -4.59 12.87 -8.81
C GLU A 109 -4.07 11.46 -8.47
N SER A 110 -3.11 10.98 -9.25
CA SER A 110 -2.34 9.79 -8.95
C SER A 110 -1.09 10.12 -8.14
N GLY A 111 -0.51 9.13 -7.49
CA GLY A 111 0.66 9.34 -6.66
C GLY A 111 1.77 8.31 -6.87
N VAL A 112 2.90 8.58 -6.22
CA VAL A 112 4.05 7.67 -6.20
C VAL A 112 4.48 7.42 -4.75
N ILE A 113 4.58 6.14 -4.38
CA ILE A 113 5.15 5.71 -3.10
C ILE A 113 6.64 5.47 -3.33
N LEU A 114 7.51 6.20 -2.64
CA LEU A 114 8.95 6.16 -2.90
C LEU A 114 9.81 6.21 -1.62
N ALA A 115 11.04 5.71 -1.74
CA ALA A 115 12.04 5.71 -0.67
C ALA A 115 13.26 6.60 -0.99
N SER A 116 13.59 6.78 -2.27
CA SER A 116 14.76 7.53 -2.74
C SER A 116 14.46 9.02 -2.86
N ASP A 117 15.26 9.87 -2.21
CA ASP A 117 15.16 11.32 -2.37
C ASP A 117 15.61 11.76 -3.76
N LEU A 118 16.59 11.07 -4.35
CA LEU A 118 17.00 11.31 -5.74
C LEU A 118 15.82 11.13 -6.71
N LEU A 119 15.00 10.09 -6.51
CA LEU A 119 13.81 9.87 -7.33
C LEU A 119 12.74 10.93 -7.03
N LEU A 120 12.57 11.33 -5.78
CA LEU A 120 11.62 12.38 -5.40
C LEU A 120 11.91 13.68 -6.16
N GLU A 121 13.15 14.17 -6.10
CA GLU A 121 13.58 15.40 -6.79
C GLU A 121 13.34 15.31 -8.31
N TYR A 122 13.69 14.17 -8.90
CA TYR A 122 13.47 13.94 -10.33
C TYR A 122 11.99 13.98 -10.70
N LEU A 123 11.13 13.31 -9.93
CA LEU A 123 9.71 13.23 -10.23
C LEU A 123 9.00 14.58 -9.99
N GLN A 124 9.36 15.32 -8.96
CA GLN A 124 8.82 16.67 -8.72
C GLN A 124 9.07 17.63 -9.89
N ALA A 125 10.26 17.54 -10.48
CA ALA A 125 10.61 18.38 -11.62
C ALA A 125 9.93 17.95 -12.93
N ARG A 126 9.70 16.64 -13.11
CA ARG A 126 9.28 16.09 -14.40
C ARG A 126 7.78 15.77 -14.48
N TYR A 127 7.17 15.41 -13.35
CA TYR A 127 5.77 14.98 -13.24
C TYR A 127 5.07 15.72 -12.09
N PRO A 128 4.91 17.05 -12.20
CA PRO A 128 4.39 17.89 -11.11
C PRO A 128 2.91 17.60 -10.77
N GLY A 129 2.18 16.93 -11.66
CA GLY A 129 0.80 16.49 -11.40
C GLY A 129 0.68 15.24 -10.52
N LEU A 130 1.81 14.59 -10.15
CA LEU A 130 1.81 13.47 -9.23
C LEU A 130 2.04 13.94 -7.79
N TYR A 131 1.33 13.36 -6.83
CA TYR A 131 1.68 13.53 -5.42
C TYR A 131 2.59 12.40 -4.90
N PHE A 132 3.24 12.62 -3.76
CA PHE A 132 4.23 11.69 -3.24
C PHE A 132 3.87 11.17 -1.85
N VAL A 133 4.20 9.88 -1.63
CA VAL A 133 4.02 9.16 -0.37
C VAL A 133 5.36 8.60 0.07
N SER A 134 5.77 8.91 1.31
CA SER A 134 6.97 8.31 1.88
C SER A 134 6.73 6.85 2.23
N SER A 135 7.58 5.97 1.71
CA SER A 135 7.40 4.52 1.81
C SER A 135 7.81 3.95 3.17
N THR A 136 7.07 2.96 3.66
CA THR A 136 7.47 2.15 4.83
C THR A 136 8.80 1.39 4.61
N THR A 137 9.25 1.24 3.35
CA THR A 137 10.56 0.62 3.04
C THR A 137 11.74 1.46 3.51
N LYS A 138 11.53 2.73 3.88
CA LYS A 138 12.54 3.54 4.60
C LYS A 138 12.86 3.00 5.99
N VAL A 139 11.97 2.18 6.55
CA VAL A 139 12.12 1.54 7.87
C VAL A 139 12.42 2.60 8.95
N LEU A 140 11.54 3.60 9.06
CA LEU A 140 11.61 4.65 10.07
C LEU A 140 11.06 4.10 11.39
N THR A 141 11.94 3.56 12.23
CA THR A 141 11.56 2.89 13.48
C THR A 141 11.52 3.82 14.69
N GLU A 142 12.21 4.96 14.59
CA GLU A 142 12.25 5.95 15.65
C GLU A 142 11.20 7.03 15.41
N PHE A 143 10.51 7.45 16.47
CA PHE A 143 9.48 8.47 16.40
C PHE A 143 10.01 9.81 15.86
N SER A 144 11.22 10.20 16.23
CA SER A 144 11.89 11.40 15.71
C SER A 144 12.07 11.39 14.20
N GLN A 145 12.41 10.21 13.63
CA GLN A 145 12.53 10.04 12.17
C GLN A 145 11.17 10.21 11.49
N LEU A 146 10.10 9.69 12.10
CA LEU A 146 8.74 9.89 11.59
C LEU A 146 8.36 11.39 11.63
N GLU A 147 8.64 12.09 12.73
CA GLU A 147 8.36 13.52 12.82
C GLU A 147 9.11 14.35 11.78
N GLU A 148 10.38 14.04 11.53
CA GLU A 148 11.17 14.69 10.48
C GLU A 148 10.53 14.47 9.10
N GLU A 149 10.13 13.24 8.80
CA GLU A 149 9.51 12.91 7.53
C GLU A 149 8.13 13.57 7.36
N LEU A 150 7.33 13.67 8.42
CA LEU A 150 6.03 14.37 8.42
C LEU A 150 6.16 15.87 8.18
N ARG A 151 7.29 16.50 8.58
CA ARG A 151 7.55 17.93 8.33
C ARG A 151 7.90 18.23 6.87
N ARG A 152 8.28 17.22 6.09
CA ARG A 152 8.64 17.42 4.67
C ARG A 152 7.39 17.79 3.86
N PRO A 153 7.35 18.97 3.22
CA PRO A 153 6.18 19.41 2.46
C PRO A 153 5.97 18.58 1.17
N ALA A 154 7.03 17.93 0.68
CA ALA A 154 6.99 17.10 -0.52
C ALA A 154 6.06 15.88 -0.39
N PHE A 155 5.84 15.37 0.81
CA PHE A 155 4.99 14.20 1.02
C PHE A 155 3.58 14.58 1.44
N ARG A 156 2.60 14.07 0.68
CA ARG A 156 1.18 14.13 1.07
C ARG A 156 0.89 13.15 2.20
N TYR A 157 1.48 11.96 2.15
CA TYR A 157 1.35 10.93 3.18
C TYR A 157 2.71 10.33 3.52
N VAL A 158 2.82 9.82 4.75
CA VAL A 158 3.99 9.12 5.27
C VAL A 158 3.53 7.81 5.86
N VAL A 159 4.10 6.70 5.38
CA VAL A 159 3.83 5.36 5.93
C VAL A 159 4.94 5.02 6.93
N PRO A 160 4.71 5.13 8.24
CA PRO A 160 5.70 4.76 9.25
C PRO A 160 6.03 3.28 9.20
N ASP A 161 7.10 2.87 9.87
CA ASP A 161 7.29 1.45 10.16
C ASP A 161 6.15 0.96 11.07
N PHE A 162 5.58 -0.20 10.76
CA PHE A 162 4.41 -0.75 11.46
C PHE A 162 4.64 -0.98 12.97
N ARG A 163 5.89 -1.03 13.42
CA ARG A 163 6.24 -1.14 14.84
C ARG A 163 5.83 0.08 15.64
N LEU A 164 5.79 1.26 14.99
CA LEU A 164 5.31 2.49 15.61
C LEU A 164 3.81 2.49 15.88
N ASN A 165 3.03 1.60 15.26
CA ASN A 165 1.60 1.47 15.54
C ASN A 165 1.31 1.20 17.04
N ARG A 166 2.26 0.61 17.77
CA ARG A 166 2.13 0.39 19.22
C ARG A 166 2.32 1.66 20.05
N ASP A 167 2.95 2.66 19.50
CA ASP A 167 3.26 3.90 20.21
C ASP A 167 2.15 4.96 20.02
N PHE A 168 0.91 4.49 20.23
CA PHE A 168 -0.26 5.36 20.09
C PHE A 168 -0.16 6.63 20.95
N ALA A 169 0.41 6.53 22.16
CA ALA A 169 0.57 7.66 23.06
C ALA A 169 1.39 8.80 22.42
N ARG A 170 2.51 8.47 21.77
CA ARG A 170 3.31 9.46 21.03
C ARG A 170 2.63 9.90 19.74
N LEU A 171 2.10 8.96 18.93
CA LEU A 171 1.39 9.31 17.72
C LEU A 171 0.26 10.30 18.00
N ASN A 172 -0.44 10.15 19.13
CA ASN A 172 -1.53 11.05 19.49
C ASN A 172 -1.07 12.46 19.89
N THR A 173 0.22 12.67 20.18
CA THR A 173 0.77 14.02 20.42
C THR A 173 1.05 14.82 19.15
N LEU A 174 1.01 14.18 17.98
CA LEU A 174 1.22 14.86 16.70
C LEU A 174 0.16 15.94 16.47
N PRO A 175 0.53 17.09 15.89
CA PRO A 175 -0.43 18.09 15.42
C PRO A 175 -1.43 17.47 14.43
N GLU A 176 -2.66 17.96 14.41
CA GLU A 176 -3.74 17.44 13.56
C GLU A 176 -3.33 17.35 12.09
N ALA A 177 -2.67 18.39 11.55
CA ALA A 177 -2.17 18.41 10.18
C ALA A 177 -1.16 17.27 9.88
N GLN A 178 -0.39 16.83 10.88
CA GLN A 178 0.53 15.72 10.74
C GLN A 178 -0.20 14.36 10.87
N LYS A 179 -1.17 14.24 11.78
CA LYS A 179 -2.01 13.04 11.89
C LYS A 179 -2.69 12.70 10.57
N GLN A 180 -3.17 13.72 9.84
CA GLN A 180 -3.77 13.56 8.52
C GLN A 180 -2.78 13.12 7.42
N LYS A 181 -1.49 13.25 7.67
CA LYS A 181 -0.44 12.72 6.77
C LYS A 181 -0.01 11.29 7.10
N VAL A 182 -0.29 10.81 8.31
CA VAL A 182 0.11 9.44 8.72
C VAL A 182 -0.78 8.42 8.03
N GLU A 183 -0.17 7.51 7.28
CA GLU A 183 -0.83 6.36 6.66
C GLU A 183 -0.41 5.08 7.38
N LEU A 184 -1.26 4.56 8.24
CA LEU A 184 -0.97 3.44 9.13
C LEU A 184 -1.06 2.09 8.40
N LEU A 185 0.01 1.30 8.41
CA LEU A 185 0.04 -0.04 7.84
C LEU A 185 -0.60 -1.05 8.82
N CYS A 186 -1.79 -1.56 8.48
CA CYS A 186 -2.65 -2.28 9.44
C CYS A 186 -2.26 -3.74 9.67
N ASN A 187 -1.89 -4.46 8.61
CA ASN A 187 -1.81 -5.93 8.59
C ASN A 187 -0.44 -6.45 8.14
N GLU A 188 0.64 -5.77 8.52
CA GLU A 188 2.00 -6.20 8.18
C GLU A 188 2.28 -7.63 8.64
N CYS A 189 2.84 -8.43 7.73
CA CYS A 189 3.17 -9.84 7.98
C CYS A 189 4.60 -10.03 8.53
N CYS A 190 5.43 -9.00 8.48
CA CYS A 190 6.81 -9.10 8.93
C CYS A 190 6.88 -9.36 10.44
N TRP A 191 7.85 -10.19 10.84
CA TRP A 191 8.10 -10.41 12.26
C TRP A 191 8.37 -9.08 12.99
N PHE A 192 7.65 -8.83 14.08
CA PHE A 192 7.71 -7.55 14.80
C PHE A 192 9.13 -7.21 15.29
N ALA A 193 9.88 -8.20 15.76
CA ALA A 193 11.25 -8.05 16.24
C ALA A 193 12.32 -8.20 15.13
N CYS A 194 11.95 -8.19 13.84
CA CYS A 194 12.89 -8.40 12.75
C CYS A 194 13.99 -7.31 12.73
N PRO A 195 15.28 -7.69 12.90
CA PRO A 195 16.38 -6.73 12.83
C PRO A 195 16.73 -6.35 11.37
N ASP A 196 16.37 -7.21 10.41
CA ASP A 196 16.88 -7.18 9.03
C ASP A 196 15.90 -6.60 8.02
N ARG A 197 14.80 -5.95 8.48
CA ARG A 197 13.77 -5.45 7.58
C ARG A 197 14.34 -4.50 6.51
N ARG A 198 15.28 -3.63 6.85
CA ARG A 198 15.96 -2.74 5.91
C ARG A 198 16.76 -3.52 4.89
N ALA A 199 17.61 -4.46 5.35
CA ALA A 199 18.42 -5.31 4.47
C ALA A 199 17.56 -6.15 3.51
N CYS A 200 16.40 -6.62 3.96
CA CYS A 200 15.42 -7.30 3.12
C CYS A 200 14.95 -6.41 1.96
N TYR A 201 14.58 -5.15 2.21
CA TYR A 201 14.17 -4.22 1.14
C TYR A 201 15.33 -3.79 0.24
N GLU A 202 16.54 -3.65 0.77
CA GLU A 202 17.74 -3.38 -0.03
C GLU A 202 18.07 -4.54 -0.96
N ASN A 203 17.90 -5.79 -0.50
CA ASN A 203 18.07 -6.97 -1.34
C ASN A 203 17.07 -6.99 -2.51
N VAL A 204 15.79 -6.69 -2.24
CA VAL A 204 14.77 -6.53 -3.30
C VAL A 204 15.15 -5.41 -4.28
N SER A 205 15.65 -4.29 -3.75
CA SER A 205 16.09 -3.15 -4.57
C SER A 205 17.25 -3.54 -5.50
N ARG A 206 18.24 -4.29 -5.02
CA ARG A 206 19.36 -4.81 -5.82
C ARG A 206 18.89 -5.72 -6.94
N LYS A 207 17.97 -6.66 -6.63
CA LYS A 207 17.39 -7.56 -7.63
C LYS A 207 16.67 -6.81 -8.74
N ASN A 208 15.89 -5.80 -8.37
CA ASN A 208 15.19 -4.96 -9.36
C ASN A 208 16.15 -4.13 -10.22
N LEU A 209 17.37 -3.86 -9.74
CA LEU A 209 18.44 -3.25 -10.53
C LEU A 209 19.21 -4.26 -11.41
N GLY A 210 18.83 -5.54 -11.38
CA GLY A 210 19.48 -6.61 -12.14
C GLY A 210 20.81 -7.07 -11.55
N GLU A 211 21.09 -6.73 -10.28
CA GLU A 211 22.31 -7.20 -9.61
C GLU A 211 22.19 -8.70 -9.28
N ASP A 212 23.24 -9.45 -9.61
CA ASP A 212 23.36 -10.85 -9.18
C ASP A 212 23.70 -10.91 -7.70
N CYS A 213 22.69 -11.11 -6.88
CA CYS A 213 22.82 -11.21 -5.43
C CYS A 213 21.97 -12.36 -4.87
N ALA A 214 22.48 -13.01 -3.83
CA ALA A 214 21.74 -14.08 -3.13
C ALA A 214 20.40 -13.57 -2.58
N ASP A 215 19.45 -14.48 -2.42
CA ASP A 215 18.19 -14.19 -1.75
C ASP A 215 18.43 -13.81 -0.28
N HIS A 216 17.70 -12.81 0.18
CA HIS A 216 17.71 -12.49 1.60
C HIS A 216 17.03 -13.62 2.40
N VAL A 217 17.77 -14.17 3.34
CA VAL A 217 17.22 -15.18 4.27
C VAL A 217 16.43 -14.47 5.36
N CYS A 218 15.14 -14.76 5.43
CA CYS A 218 14.26 -14.16 6.44
C CYS A 218 14.62 -14.62 7.86
N ALA A 219 14.93 -13.68 8.75
CA ALA A 219 15.27 -13.95 10.16
C ALA A 219 14.05 -14.33 11.03
N SER A 220 12.84 -14.34 10.47
CA SER A 220 11.64 -14.69 11.22
C SER A 220 11.66 -16.17 11.65
N PRO A 221 11.36 -16.47 12.92
CA PRO A 221 11.20 -17.86 13.39
C PRO A 221 10.03 -18.58 12.72
N TYR A 222 9.23 -17.85 11.93
CA TYR A 222 8.03 -18.36 11.24
C TYR A 222 8.15 -18.27 9.72
N ALA A 223 9.34 -18.02 9.16
CA ALA A 223 9.57 -17.79 7.74
C ALA A 223 9.00 -18.90 6.84
N GLU A 224 9.12 -20.17 7.27
CA GLU A 224 8.67 -21.33 6.51
C GLU A 224 7.13 -21.49 6.46
N ARG A 225 6.39 -20.84 7.37
CA ARG A 225 4.93 -21.01 7.45
C ARG A 225 4.15 -20.22 6.41
N GLY A 226 4.80 -19.32 5.69
CA GLY A 226 4.14 -18.37 4.81
C GLY A 226 3.25 -17.36 5.56
N TYR A 227 2.58 -16.50 4.83
CA TYR A 227 1.66 -15.52 5.40
C TYR A 227 0.32 -16.17 5.77
N ARG A 228 -0.15 -15.87 6.98
CA ARG A 228 -1.52 -16.19 7.42
C ARG A 228 -2.14 -14.98 8.08
N PHE A 229 -3.34 -14.60 7.67
CA PHE A 229 -4.03 -13.42 8.24
C PHE A 229 -4.29 -13.59 9.73
N SER A 230 -4.65 -14.80 10.18
CA SER A 230 -4.82 -15.12 11.61
C SER A 230 -3.53 -14.95 12.43
N ASP A 231 -2.36 -15.10 11.83
CA ASP A 231 -1.09 -14.83 12.48
C ASP A 231 -0.72 -13.34 12.45
N ALA A 232 -1.06 -12.63 11.36
CA ALA A 232 -0.93 -11.18 11.30
C ALA A 232 -1.75 -10.47 12.39
N MET A 233 -2.94 -10.97 12.71
CA MET A 233 -3.79 -10.46 13.80
C MET A 233 -3.12 -10.56 15.19
N LYS A 234 -2.15 -11.44 15.36
CA LYS A 234 -1.36 -11.57 16.60
C LYS A 234 -0.13 -10.68 16.64
N ASN A 235 0.19 -10.04 15.51
CA ASN A 235 1.33 -9.14 15.44
C ASN A 235 1.08 -7.93 16.36
N PRO A 236 2.05 -7.55 17.21
CA PRO A 236 1.88 -6.40 18.10
C PRO A 236 1.59 -5.06 17.36
N GLY A 237 1.99 -4.93 16.09
CA GLY A 237 1.71 -3.76 15.25
C GLY A 237 0.40 -3.84 14.47
N PHE A 238 -0.38 -4.91 14.63
CA PHE A 238 -1.66 -5.06 13.95
C PHE A 238 -2.68 -4.00 14.40
N ILE A 239 -3.39 -3.42 13.43
CA ILE A 239 -4.50 -2.49 13.67
C ILE A 239 -5.78 -3.16 13.18
N GLY A 240 -6.62 -3.58 14.11
CA GLY A 240 -7.89 -4.22 13.81
C GLY A 240 -9.03 -3.23 13.56
N LEU A 241 -10.14 -3.75 13.08
CA LEU A 241 -11.35 -2.96 12.80
C LEU A 241 -11.82 -2.16 14.03
N ALA A 242 -11.82 -2.81 15.21
CA ALA A 242 -12.23 -2.16 16.45
C ALA A 242 -11.26 -1.03 16.86
N ASP A 243 -9.96 -1.20 16.62
CA ASP A 243 -8.96 -0.18 16.92
C ASP A 243 -9.16 1.05 16.01
N ILE A 244 -9.44 0.82 14.72
CA ILE A 244 -9.75 1.89 13.76
C ILE A 244 -10.93 2.72 14.27
N GLN A 245 -12.05 2.08 14.61
CA GLN A 245 -13.27 2.76 15.00
C GLN A 245 -13.17 3.45 16.37
N LYS A 246 -12.55 2.78 17.35
CA LYS A 246 -12.59 3.22 18.76
C LYS A 246 -11.39 4.07 19.17
N THR A 247 -10.26 3.92 18.45
CA THR A 247 -9.02 4.56 18.83
C THR A 247 -8.51 5.52 17.75
N TRP A 248 -8.32 5.06 16.53
CA TRP A 248 -7.63 5.87 15.52
C TRP A 248 -8.49 7.00 14.96
N LEU A 249 -9.69 6.69 14.45
CA LEU A 249 -10.60 7.72 13.90
C LEU A 249 -10.97 8.82 14.89
N PRO A 250 -11.34 8.51 16.17
CA PRO A 250 -11.66 9.54 17.14
C PRO A 250 -10.47 10.47 17.49
N ASN A 251 -9.24 10.01 17.24
CA ASN A 251 -8.03 10.77 17.54
C ASN A 251 -7.41 11.44 16.30
N GLY A 252 -8.14 11.53 15.18
CA GLY A 252 -7.73 12.32 14.01
C GLY A 252 -6.91 11.54 12.96
N PHE A 253 -6.75 10.23 13.10
CA PHE A 253 -6.10 9.40 12.07
C PHE A 253 -7.14 8.83 11.13
N SER A 254 -6.97 9.03 9.83
CA SER A 254 -7.97 8.62 8.84
C SER A 254 -7.44 7.74 7.71
N HIS A 255 -6.12 7.60 7.55
CA HIS A 255 -5.52 6.85 6.45
C HIS A 255 -4.94 5.51 6.90
N PHE A 256 -5.44 4.43 6.29
CA PHE A 256 -5.13 3.04 6.65
C PHE A 256 -4.68 2.27 5.42
N LYS A 257 -3.47 1.73 5.46
CA LYS A 257 -2.87 0.95 4.38
C LYS A 257 -3.01 -0.54 4.67
N LEU A 258 -3.49 -1.28 3.67
CA LEU A 258 -3.48 -2.74 3.72
C LEU A 258 -2.28 -3.28 2.92
N GLU A 259 -1.53 -4.21 3.49
CA GLU A 259 -0.52 -4.97 2.77
C GLU A 259 -1.19 -6.13 2.01
N GLY A 260 -0.53 -6.66 0.97
CA GLY A 260 -1.04 -7.85 0.29
C GLY A 260 -0.51 -8.11 -1.11
N ARG A 261 0.35 -7.25 -1.67
CA ARG A 261 0.81 -7.36 -3.07
C ARG A 261 1.44 -8.73 -3.42
N SER A 262 2.06 -9.42 -2.47
CA SER A 262 2.70 -10.73 -2.68
C SER A 262 1.84 -11.91 -2.20
N LEU A 263 0.60 -11.68 -1.76
CA LEU A 263 -0.17 -12.68 -1.01
C LEU A 263 -1.25 -13.40 -1.85
N GLY A 264 -1.53 -12.91 -3.04
CA GLY A 264 -2.60 -13.43 -3.90
C GLY A 264 -3.96 -12.77 -3.65
N SER A 265 -4.81 -12.80 -4.69
CA SER A 265 -6.12 -12.14 -4.71
C SER A 265 -7.08 -12.65 -3.64
N ALA A 266 -7.07 -13.97 -3.37
CA ALA A 266 -7.92 -14.58 -2.35
C ALA A 266 -7.65 -14.03 -0.94
N VAL A 267 -6.38 -13.87 -0.57
CA VAL A 267 -6.01 -13.32 0.74
C VAL A 267 -6.35 -11.84 0.81
N VAL A 268 -6.16 -11.09 -0.28
CA VAL A 268 -6.55 -9.68 -0.33
C VAL A 268 -8.06 -9.52 -0.22
N LEU A 269 -8.85 -10.40 -0.86
CA LEU A 269 -10.30 -10.41 -0.68
C LEU A 269 -10.68 -10.58 0.80
N GLU A 270 -10.05 -11.49 1.54
CA GLU A 270 -10.32 -11.65 2.98
C GLU A 270 -10.00 -10.36 3.78
N PHE A 271 -8.99 -9.57 3.38
CA PHE A 271 -8.76 -8.27 3.99
C PHE A 271 -9.89 -7.27 3.70
N LEU A 272 -10.38 -7.22 2.45
CA LEU A 272 -11.49 -6.36 2.05
C LEU A 272 -12.77 -6.74 2.82
N LEU A 273 -13.01 -8.05 2.98
CA LEU A 273 -14.13 -8.54 3.79
C LEU A 273 -13.98 -8.15 5.26
N TYR A 274 -12.80 -8.33 5.83
CA TYR A 274 -12.56 -8.02 7.24
C TYR A 274 -12.65 -6.52 7.56
N TYR A 275 -12.00 -5.66 6.74
CA TYR A 275 -11.88 -4.24 7.06
C TYR A 275 -13.05 -3.39 6.56
N MET A 276 -13.73 -3.79 5.50
CA MET A 276 -14.69 -2.94 4.81
C MET A 276 -16.12 -3.49 4.80
N THR A 277 -16.30 -4.81 4.85
CA THR A 277 -17.61 -5.45 4.68
C THR A 277 -18.24 -5.76 6.04
N LYS A 278 -19.52 -5.45 6.21
CA LYS A 278 -20.26 -5.81 7.41
C LYS A 278 -20.36 -7.34 7.56
N PRO A 279 -20.28 -7.89 8.78
CA PRO A 279 -20.21 -9.33 8.99
C PRO A 279 -21.35 -10.11 8.33
N GLU A 280 -22.55 -9.58 8.36
CA GLU A 280 -23.75 -10.20 7.78
C GLU A 280 -23.73 -10.31 6.25
N TYR A 281 -22.89 -9.53 5.57
CA TYR A 281 -22.75 -9.53 4.12
C TYR A 281 -21.47 -10.16 3.60
N GLN A 282 -20.53 -10.57 4.47
CA GLN A 282 -19.25 -11.13 4.05
C GLN A 282 -19.38 -12.37 3.17
N LEU A 283 -20.32 -13.28 3.51
CA LEU A 283 -20.57 -14.45 2.69
C LEU A 283 -21.14 -14.05 1.33
N LYS A 284 -22.11 -13.15 1.30
CA LYS A 284 -22.72 -12.67 0.06
C LYS A 284 -21.70 -12.00 -0.86
N VAL A 285 -20.89 -11.08 -0.35
CA VAL A 285 -19.84 -10.42 -1.16
C VAL A 285 -18.83 -11.43 -1.70
N ARG A 286 -18.46 -12.44 -0.91
CA ARG A 286 -17.58 -13.52 -1.35
C ARG A 286 -18.21 -14.34 -2.48
N GLU A 287 -19.47 -14.72 -2.36
CA GLU A 287 -20.19 -15.48 -3.37
C GLU A 287 -20.32 -14.71 -4.69
N GLU A 288 -20.68 -13.44 -4.64
CA GLU A 288 -20.80 -12.58 -5.83
C GLU A 288 -19.47 -12.50 -6.60
N ILE A 289 -18.34 -12.31 -5.88
CA ILE A 289 -17.01 -12.25 -6.50
C ILE A 289 -16.60 -13.59 -7.12
N TYR A 290 -16.90 -14.72 -6.47
CA TYR A 290 -16.58 -16.04 -6.99
C TYR A 290 -17.46 -16.44 -8.18
N LEU A 291 -18.74 -16.08 -8.14
CA LEU A 291 -19.68 -16.39 -9.21
C LEU A 291 -19.41 -15.57 -10.47
N ASP A 292 -18.88 -14.36 -10.31
CA ASP A 292 -18.51 -13.51 -11.45
C ASP A 292 -17.28 -14.04 -12.22
N SER A 293 -16.70 -15.15 -11.80
CA SER A 293 -15.53 -15.78 -12.42
C SER A 293 -14.31 -14.86 -12.59
N SER A 294 -14.30 -13.73 -11.88
CA SER A 294 -13.24 -12.71 -11.98
C SER A 294 -11.98 -13.11 -11.22
N LEU A 295 -12.08 -14.10 -10.36
CA LEU A 295 -10.97 -14.67 -9.61
C LEU A 295 -10.77 -16.12 -10.04
N ASP A 296 -9.68 -16.36 -10.74
CA ASP A 296 -9.22 -17.70 -11.05
C ASP A 296 -8.62 -18.30 -9.77
N LEU A 297 -9.46 -18.92 -8.95
CA LEU A 297 -9.12 -19.36 -7.58
C LEU A 297 -8.75 -20.85 -7.50
N PHE A 298 -8.72 -21.58 -8.65
CA PHE A 298 -8.43 -22.99 -8.73
C PHE A 298 -7.26 -23.30 -9.65
#